data_e5b26df3f1ee38dcab209cf7bfdd2a59
#
_entry.id   e5b26df3f1ee38dcab209cf7bfdd2a59
#
_cell.length_a   1.000
_cell.length_b   1.000
_cell.length_c   1.000
_cell.angle_alpha   90.00
_cell.angle_beta   90.00
_cell.angle_gamma   90.00
#
_symmetry.space_group_name_H-M   'P 1'
#
loop_
_entity.id
_entity.type
_entity.pdbx_description
1 polymer ?
#
loop_
_entity_poly.entity_id
_entity_poly.type
_entity_poly.pdbx_seq_one_letter_code
_entity_poly.pdbx_strand_id
1 'polypeptide(L)'
;MKSYKTLLFALAAIVMQFAVACNNDDPQPTPQPEPPTPEQPQPLTESHTLVIFMQGNNGLAEFMDSNLQRILAAYYDIPEGNFRILVFYDRGNYTRLTELYMNDGMAKQRLIEEYDTSTSTVDKAFIENVLARVKEEAPADSYGLILSSHGGGWVPSDLYDVYLLDEGTRATDPQARPMFYGQDDYDCMEIPDLVGALDDIHFNYIIFDACFMGNIEALYDLRNSADYIVASAAEVLGAGFPYETLLPMLFEYDDHSLKAICEEYMKYYANSSGTVALIDCQQLEPLAEAMRAVMAEMGDVNVKSVQAYDAFDYHLYFDLLHYVELGVENSSAFEKALNKAVLYSGYTDTILTSTGDVDSFELARSCGVSCYITQKDCPATEAAWRDTAWAKAITE
;
A
#
# COMPACT_ATOMS: atom_id res chain seq x y z
N MET A 1 -7.51 7.69 60.85
CA MET A 1 -8.16 8.96 61.35
C MET A 1 -8.07 10.01 60.26
N LYS A 2 -9.13 10.44 59.84
CA LYS A 2 -9.81 11.60 59.26
C LYS A 2 -10.40 11.32 57.87
N SER A 3 -11.70 11.14 57.93
CA SER A 3 -12.73 11.23 56.94
C SER A 3 -12.81 12.64 56.35
N TYR A 4 -13.05 12.81 55.02
CA TYR A 4 -13.74 13.99 54.51
C TYR A 4 -14.87 13.60 53.57
N LYS A 5 -16.00 14.20 53.91
CA LYS A 5 -17.35 14.00 53.42
C LYS A 5 -17.59 14.70 52.08
N THR A 6 -18.44 14.04 51.31
CA THR A 6 -19.36 14.47 50.25
C THR A 6 -19.85 15.92 50.38
N LEU A 7 -19.87 16.67 49.27
CA LEU A 7 -20.71 17.87 49.11
C LEU A 7 -21.40 17.86 47.75
N LEU A 8 -22.70 17.54 47.75
CA LEU A 8 -23.64 17.83 46.69
C LEU A 8 -23.97 19.34 46.71
N PHE A 9 -23.93 20.00 45.53
CA PHE A 9 -24.64 21.27 45.34
C PHE A 9 -25.68 21.12 44.22
N ALA A 10 -26.95 21.19 44.68
CA ALA A 10 -28.10 21.40 43.82
C ALA A 10 -28.25 22.91 43.57
N LEU A 11 -28.31 23.39 42.33
CA LEU A 11 -28.71 24.73 41.97
C LEU A 11 -30.12 24.71 41.41
N ALA A 12 -31.04 25.32 42.16
CA ALA A 12 -32.41 25.57 41.75
C ALA A 12 -32.47 26.82 40.84
N ALA A 13 -33.11 26.67 39.67
CA ALA A 13 -33.38 27.77 38.76
C ALA A 13 -34.63 28.54 39.22
N ILE A 14 -34.51 29.82 39.44
CA ILE A 14 -35.62 30.78 39.65
C ILE A 14 -35.94 31.41 38.31
N VAL A 15 -37.16 31.14 37.82
CA VAL A 15 -37.73 31.81 36.64
C VAL A 15 -38.40 33.09 37.11
N MET A 16 -37.92 34.28 36.69
CA MET A 16 -38.66 35.53 36.76
C MET A 16 -39.21 35.88 35.41
N GLN A 17 -40.53 35.87 35.31
CA GLN A 17 -41.26 36.41 34.16
C GLN A 17 -41.30 37.95 34.26
N PHE A 18 -40.82 38.63 33.24
CA PHE A 18 -41.21 40.01 32.94
C PHE A 18 -41.89 40.02 31.58
N ALA A 19 -43.19 40.31 31.61
CA ALA A 19 -43.95 40.66 30.42
C ALA A 19 -43.73 42.15 30.14
N VAL A 20 -43.16 42.44 28.97
CA VAL A 20 -43.25 43.77 28.37
C VAL A 20 -43.75 43.56 26.94
N ALA A 21 -44.96 44.05 26.70
CA ALA A 21 -45.51 44.13 25.35
C ALA A 21 -44.91 45.36 24.64
N CYS A 22 -44.31 45.15 23.48
CA CYS A 22 -44.12 46.15 22.47
C CYS A 22 -44.22 45.47 21.11
N ASN A 23 -45.22 45.87 20.31
CA ASN A 23 -45.36 45.59 18.91
C ASN A 23 -44.17 46.15 18.14
N ASN A 24 -43.47 45.31 17.41
CA ASN A 24 -42.77 45.71 16.18
C ASN A 24 -42.73 44.50 15.27
N ASP A 25 -43.24 44.67 14.06
CA ASP A 25 -43.16 43.70 12.95
C ASP A 25 -41.75 43.63 12.40
N ASP A 26 -40.91 42.75 12.99
CA ASP A 26 -39.66 42.30 12.37
C ASP A 26 -39.81 40.83 11.93
N PRO A 27 -39.37 40.49 10.73
CA PRO A 27 -39.49 39.10 10.23
C PRO A 27 -38.60 38.18 11.07
N GLN A 28 -39.20 37.14 11.63
CA GLN A 28 -38.45 36.08 12.34
C GLN A 28 -37.34 35.50 11.45
N PRO A 29 -36.12 35.36 11.99
CA PRO A 29 -35.10 34.62 11.24
C PRO A 29 -35.53 33.17 11.06
N THR A 30 -35.53 32.73 9.81
CA THR A 30 -35.72 31.33 9.44
C THR A 30 -34.74 30.44 10.23
N PRO A 31 -35.20 29.35 10.84
CA PRO A 31 -34.26 28.42 11.49
C PRO A 31 -33.23 27.94 10.45
N GLN A 32 -31.96 28.14 10.76
CA GLN A 32 -30.91 27.48 9.99
C GLN A 32 -31.08 25.96 10.11
N PRO A 33 -30.98 25.21 9.01
CA PRO A 33 -30.97 23.76 9.10
C PRO A 33 -29.82 23.35 10.02
N GLU A 34 -30.11 22.50 10.99
CA GLU A 34 -29.07 21.87 11.82
C GLU A 34 -28.05 21.18 10.90
N PRO A 35 -26.76 21.28 11.20
CA PRO A 35 -25.76 20.53 10.45
C PRO A 35 -26.13 19.03 10.52
N PRO A 36 -26.00 18.29 9.42
CA PRO A 36 -26.29 16.86 9.43
C PRO A 36 -25.48 16.20 10.55
N THR A 37 -26.16 15.45 11.40
CA THR A 37 -25.52 14.60 12.40
C THR A 37 -24.57 13.68 11.62
N PRO A 38 -23.29 13.54 12.02
CA PRO A 38 -22.42 12.55 11.40
C PRO A 38 -23.12 11.19 11.44
N GLU A 39 -23.35 10.60 10.28
CA GLU A 39 -23.83 9.22 10.21
C GLU A 39 -22.80 8.35 10.93
N GLN A 40 -23.24 7.65 11.96
CA GLN A 40 -22.42 6.61 12.57
C GLN A 40 -22.20 5.52 11.50
N PRO A 41 -20.97 5.04 11.32
CA PRO A 41 -20.69 3.94 10.41
C PRO A 41 -21.67 2.79 10.69
N GLN A 42 -22.40 2.36 9.69
CA GLN A 42 -23.26 1.19 9.83
C GLN A 42 -22.36 -0.04 9.89
N PRO A 43 -22.58 -1.00 10.81
CA PRO A 43 -21.82 -2.25 10.82
C PRO A 43 -21.92 -2.91 9.45
N LEU A 44 -20.78 -3.37 8.92
CA LEU A 44 -20.73 -4.13 7.66
C LEU A 44 -21.67 -5.33 7.77
N THR A 45 -22.68 -5.36 6.92
CA THR A 45 -23.63 -6.49 6.82
C THR A 45 -23.05 -7.63 5.99
N GLU A 46 -22.05 -7.34 5.17
CA GLU A 46 -21.34 -8.29 4.32
C GLU A 46 -20.12 -8.86 5.04
N SER A 47 -19.79 -10.11 4.74
CA SER A 47 -18.63 -10.78 5.31
C SER A 47 -17.34 -10.32 4.61
N HIS A 48 -16.28 -10.08 5.39
CA HIS A 48 -14.98 -9.67 4.87
C HIS A 48 -13.86 -10.57 5.41
N THR A 49 -12.97 -11.01 4.53
CA THR A 49 -11.76 -11.75 4.92
C THR A 49 -10.51 -10.96 4.56
N LEU A 50 -9.75 -10.56 5.57
CA LEU A 50 -8.42 -9.98 5.40
C LEU A 50 -7.38 -11.10 5.42
N VAL A 51 -6.56 -11.15 4.37
CA VAL A 51 -5.39 -12.03 4.29
C VAL A 51 -4.13 -11.19 4.44
N ILE A 52 -3.28 -11.53 5.41
CA ILE A 52 -1.96 -10.92 5.60
C ILE A 52 -0.94 -11.98 5.21
N PHE A 53 -0.23 -11.73 4.12
CA PHE A 53 0.72 -12.67 3.52
C PHE A 53 2.15 -12.17 3.78
N MET A 54 2.84 -12.83 4.71
CA MET A 54 4.17 -12.42 5.20
C MET A 54 5.22 -13.44 4.72
N GLN A 55 6.01 -13.06 3.73
CA GLN A 55 7.12 -13.88 3.22
C GLN A 55 8.43 -13.37 3.81
N GLY A 56 8.83 -13.94 4.92
CA GLY A 56 9.92 -13.49 5.78
C GLY A 56 11.08 -14.44 5.87
N ASN A 57 11.21 -15.47 5.01
CA ASN A 57 12.41 -16.30 4.91
C ASN A 57 13.55 -15.53 4.20
N ASN A 58 13.88 -14.37 4.75
CA ASN A 58 14.84 -13.41 4.22
C ASN A 58 15.30 -12.44 5.33
N GLY A 59 15.95 -11.33 4.98
CA GLY A 59 16.43 -10.31 5.92
C GLY A 59 15.35 -9.57 6.72
N LEU A 60 14.06 -9.73 6.39
CA LEU A 60 12.96 -9.04 7.07
C LEU A 60 12.32 -9.86 8.20
N ALA A 61 12.76 -11.08 8.45
CA ALA A 61 12.14 -12.00 9.40
C ALA A 61 11.88 -11.41 10.79
N GLU A 62 12.84 -10.67 11.37
CA GLU A 62 12.69 -10.06 12.70
C GLU A 62 11.71 -8.87 12.69
N PHE A 63 11.66 -8.13 11.60
CA PHE A 63 10.67 -7.06 11.40
C PHE A 63 9.26 -7.64 11.30
N MET A 64 9.09 -8.73 10.56
CA MET A 64 7.81 -9.42 10.43
C MET A 64 7.36 -10.06 11.75
N ASP A 65 8.29 -10.63 12.55
CA ASP A 65 7.96 -11.08 13.91
C ASP A 65 7.40 -9.93 14.76
N SER A 66 8.02 -8.74 14.67
CA SER A 66 7.54 -7.53 15.35
C SER A 66 6.17 -7.09 14.81
N ASN A 67 6.00 -7.08 13.49
CA ASN A 67 4.73 -6.70 12.86
C ASN A 67 3.59 -7.66 13.23
N LEU A 68 3.86 -8.96 13.31
CA LEU A 68 2.86 -9.93 13.80
C LEU A 68 2.42 -9.64 15.24
N GLN A 69 3.33 -9.21 16.13
CA GLN A 69 2.94 -8.80 17.49
C GLN A 69 2.10 -7.52 17.48
N ARG A 70 2.41 -6.55 16.60
CA ARG A 70 1.64 -5.32 16.42
C ARG A 70 0.23 -5.62 15.88
N ILE A 71 0.11 -6.54 14.92
CA ILE A 71 -1.16 -7.04 14.38
C ILE A 71 -2.00 -7.69 15.51
N LEU A 72 -1.41 -8.55 16.32
CA LEU A 72 -2.09 -9.18 17.46
C LEU A 72 -2.54 -8.14 18.51
N ALA A 73 -1.74 -7.11 18.75
CA ALA A 73 -2.11 -6.02 19.66
C ALA A 73 -3.27 -5.19 19.09
N ALA A 74 -3.25 -4.88 17.79
CA ALA A 74 -4.31 -4.11 17.14
C ALA A 74 -5.65 -4.86 17.04
N TYR A 75 -5.65 -6.18 17.16
CA TYR A 75 -6.87 -7.00 17.06
C TYR A 75 -7.94 -6.61 18.10
N TYR A 76 -7.54 -6.02 19.24
CA TYR A 76 -8.47 -5.55 20.28
C TYR A 76 -9.28 -4.31 19.87
N ASP A 77 -8.77 -3.53 18.93
CA ASP A 77 -9.35 -2.26 18.51
C ASP A 77 -10.20 -2.39 17.24
N ILE A 78 -10.30 -3.63 16.70
CA ILE A 78 -11.11 -3.90 15.51
C ILE A 78 -12.60 -3.79 15.86
N PRO A 79 -13.41 -3.05 15.07
CA PRO A 79 -14.84 -2.93 15.29
C PRO A 79 -15.55 -4.31 15.25
N GLU A 80 -16.64 -4.45 15.98
CA GLU A 80 -17.48 -5.66 15.87
C GLU A 80 -18.05 -5.77 14.45
N GLY A 81 -17.93 -6.95 13.84
CA GLY A 81 -18.40 -7.18 12.47
C GLY A 81 -18.26 -8.62 12.02
N ASN A 82 -18.74 -8.91 10.84
CA ASN A 82 -18.63 -10.23 10.22
C ASN A 82 -17.33 -10.30 9.39
N PHE A 83 -16.20 -10.40 10.07
CA PHE A 83 -14.90 -10.47 9.40
C PHE A 83 -14.00 -11.56 9.99
N ARG A 84 -13.03 -11.98 9.19
CA ARG A 84 -11.97 -12.92 9.58
C ARG A 84 -10.61 -12.38 9.16
N ILE A 85 -9.57 -12.68 9.93
CA ILE A 85 -8.20 -12.32 9.62
C ILE A 85 -7.37 -13.59 9.58
N LEU A 86 -6.83 -13.89 8.42
CA LEU A 86 -5.92 -14.99 8.20
C LEU A 86 -4.51 -14.44 7.97
N VAL A 87 -3.53 -15.05 8.62
CA VAL A 87 -2.11 -14.69 8.47
C VAL A 87 -1.38 -15.90 7.94
N PHE A 88 -0.87 -15.78 6.72
CA PHE A 88 0.16 -16.66 6.21
C PHE A 88 1.51 -16.08 6.62
N TYR A 89 2.38 -16.87 7.22
CA TYR A 89 3.72 -16.45 7.59
C TYR A 89 4.74 -17.54 7.30
N ASP A 90 5.64 -17.22 6.39
CA ASP A 90 6.88 -17.95 6.21
C ASP A 90 8.00 -17.26 6.97
N ARG A 91 8.50 -17.93 8.02
CA ARG A 91 9.59 -17.43 8.87
C ARG A 91 10.94 -18.07 8.49
N GLY A 92 10.92 -19.04 7.59
CA GLY A 92 12.06 -19.88 7.20
C GLY A 92 12.20 -21.14 8.07
N ASN A 93 12.04 -21.06 9.38
CA ASN A 93 12.05 -22.22 10.27
C ASN A 93 10.65 -22.80 10.55
N TYR A 94 9.62 -22.13 10.12
CA TYR A 94 8.23 -22.60 10.01
C TYR A 94 7.47 -21.80 8.96
N THR A 95 6.48 -22.44 8.33
CA THR A 95 5.60 -21.82 7.32
C THR A 95 4.18 -22.23 7.65
N ARG A 96 3.28 -21.24 7.95
CA ARG A 96 1.96 -21.49 8.51
C ARG A 96 0.90 -20.54 7.98
N LEU A 97 -0.30 -21.08 7.82
CA LEU A 97 -1.54 -20.30 7.73
C LEU A 97 -2.24 -20.38 9.08
N THR A 98 -2.55 -19.24 9.67
CA THR A 98 -3.23 -19.11 10.96
C THR A 98 -4.39 -18.15 10.86
N GLU A 99 -5.37 -18.27 11.76
CA GLU A 99 -6.46 -17.31 11.94
C GLU A 99 -6.30 -16.59 13.27
N LEU A 100 -6.51 -15.28 13.26
CA LEU A 100 -6.60 -14.48 14.48
C LEU A 100 -8.01 -14.60 15.08
N TYR A 101 -8.09 -14.75 16.39
CA TYR A 101 -9.37 -14.84 17.11
C TYR A 101 -9.22 -14.39 18.56
N MET A 102 -10.35 -14.01 19.18
CA MET A 102 -10.38 -13.72 20.62
C MET A 102 -10.68 -14.98 21.42
N ASN A 103 -9.89 -15.22 22.48
CA ASN A 103 -10.14 -16.27 23.45
C ASN A 103 -9.78 -15.79 24.86
N ASP A 104 -10.74 -15.82 25.76
CA ASP A 104 -10.60 -15.37 27.17
C ASP A 104 -10.06 -13.91 27.27
N GLY A 105 -10.51 -13.03 26.37
CA GLY A 105 -10.09 -11.64 26.31
C GLY A 105 -8.66 -11.41 25.80
N MET A 106 -8.08 -12.40 25.12
CA MET A 106 -6.76 -12.31 24.50
C MET A 106 -6.84 -12.64 23.01
N ALA A 107 -6.18 -11.85 22.18
CA ALA A 107 -5.95 -12.16 20.77
C ALA A 107 -4.98 -13.36 20.66
N LYS A 108 -5.36 -14.34 19.89
CA LYS A 108 -4.62 -15.60 19.68
C LYS A 108 -4.62 -15.98 18.21
N GLN A 109 -3.72 -16.89 17.86
CA GLN A 109 -3.64 -17.52 16.55
C GLN A 109 -4.13 -18.98 16.66
N ARG A 110 -5.03 -19.38 15.75
CA ARG A 110 -5.42 -20.76 15.52
C ARG A 110 -4.69 -21.26 14.28
N LEU A 111 -3.94 -22.34 14.40
CA LEU A 111 -3.31 -22.99 13.25
C LEU A 111 -4.41 -23.55 12.32
N ILE A 112 -4.36 -23.19 11.05
CA ILE A 112 -5.17 -23.74 9.98
C ILE A 112 -4.36 -24.81 9.26
N GLU A 113 -3.15 -24.47 8.81
CA GLU A 113 -2.28 -25.36 8.07
C GLU A 113 -0.80 -25.04 8.31
N GLU A 114 0.03 -26.06 8.30
CA GLU A 114 1.49 -25.96 8.35
C GLU A 114 2.06 -26.52 7.05
N TYR A 115 2.95 -25.77 6.42
CA TYR A 115 3.54 -26.12 5.13
C TYR A 115 4.98 -26.57 5.31
N ASP A 116 5.48 -27.33 4.32
CA ASP A 116 6.88 -27.75 4.28
C ASP A 116 7.79 -26.55 4.03
N THR A 117 8.70 -26.27 4.95
CA THR A 117 9.65 -25.15 4.87
C THR A 117 10.69 -25.30 3.76
N SER A 118 10.76 -26.43 3.09
CA SER A 118 11.61 -26.63 1.91
C SER A 118 10.94 -26.27 0.60
N THR A 119 9.64 -25.89 0.62
CA THR A 119 8.89 -25.46 -0.56
C THR A 119 8.99 -23.96 -0.68
N SER A 120 9.38 -23.46 -1.84
CA SER A 120 9.44 -22.02 -2.12
C SER A 120 8.04 -21.38 -2.02
N THR A 121 7.92 -20.39 -1.16
CA THR A 121 6.65 -19.68 -0.90
C THR A 121 6.38 -18.57 -1.92
N VAL A 122 7.34 -18.31 -2.80
CA VAL A 122 7.23 -17.38 -3.95
C VAL A 122 6.93 -18.11 -5.26
N ASP A 123 6.63 -19.41 -5.21
CA ASP A 123 6.12 -20.17 -6.35
C ASP A 123 4.63 -19.86 -6.58
N LYS A 124 4.25 -19.63 -7.84
CA LYS A 124 2.87 -19.33 -8.24
C LYS A 124 1.87 -20.38 -7.73
N ALA A 125 2.15 -21.66 -7.96
CA ALA A 125 1.24 -22.74 -7.57
C ALA A 125 1.15 -22.88 -6.05
N PHE A 126 2.20 -22.51 -5.30
CA PHE A 126 2.16 -22.45 -3.85
C PHE A 126 1.19 -21.39 -3.36
N ILE A 127 1.28 -20.15 -3.88
CA ILE A 127 0.38 -19.05 -3.49
C ILE A 127 -1.07 -19.38 -3.88
N GLU A 128 -1.31 -19.92 -5.08
CA GLU A 128 -2.64 -20.40 -5.51
C GLU A 128 -3.21 -21.41 -4.50
N ASN A 129 -2.41 -22.36 -4.04
CA ASN A 129 -2.85 -23.35 -3.04
C ASN A 129 -3.17 -22.72 -1.68
N VAL A 130 -2.36 -21.77 -1.20
CA VAL A 130 -2.64 -21.05 0.06
C VAL A 130 -3.94 -20.24 -0.06
N LEU A 131 -4.14 -19.52 -1.16
CA LEU A 131 -5.35 -18.72 -1.40
C LEU A 131 -6.60 -19.60 -1.57
N ALA A 132 -6.48 -20.76 -2.22
CA ALA A 132 -7.57 -21.74 -2.28
C ALA A 132 -7.95 -22.23 -0.87
N ARG A 133 -6.95 -22.47 0.00
CA ARG A 133 -7.17 -22.84 1.40
C ARG A 133 -7.82 -21.71 2.20
N VAL A 134 -7.45 -20.46 1.94
CA VAL A 134 -8.11 -19.26 2.51
C VAL A 134 -9.59 -19.24 2.13
N LYS A 135 -9.93 -19.40 0.85
CA LYS A 135 -11.34 -19.43 0.38
C LYS A 135 -12.15 -20.54 1.01
N GLU A 136 -11.55 -21.72 1.19
CA GLU A 136 -12.21 -22.86 1.85
C GLU A 136 -12.47 -22.59 3.33
N GLU A 137 -11.48 -22.06 4.05
CA GLU A 137 -11.54 -21.85 5.50
C GLU A 137 -12.35 -20.61 5.88
N ALA A 138 -12.22 -19.54 5.10
CA ALA A 138 -12.82 -18.24 5.38
C ALA A 138 -13.52 -17.65 4.13
N PRO A 139 -14.57 -18.32 3.61
CA PRO A 139 -15.36 -17.77 2.51
C PRO A 139 -16.02 -16.46 2.94
N ALA A 140 -15.96 -15.43 2.08
CA ALA A 140 -16.49 -14.11 2.36
C ALA A 140 -17.05 -13.46 1.08
N ASP A 141 -17.87 -12.41 1.26
CA ASP A 141 -18.40 -11.60 0.16
C ASP A 141 -17.32 -10.68 -0.42
N SER A 142 -16.31 -10.36 0.38
CA SER A 142 -15.21 -9.47 0.01
C SER A 142 -13.88 -9.90 0.63
N TYR A 143 -12.77 -9.55 -0.03
CA TYR A 143 -11.42 -9.89 0.43
C TYR A 143 -10.50 -8.69 0.38
N GLY A 144 -9.66 -8.53 1.42
CA GLY A 144 -8.53 -7.65 1.46
C GLY A 144 -7.22 -8.44 1.51
N LEU A 145 -6.14 -7.90 0.94
CA LEU A 145 -4.83 -8.54 0.93
C LEU A 145 -3.75 -7.57 1.35
N ILE A 146 -2.90 -7.97 2.29
CA ILE A 146 -1.63 -7.31 2.58
C ILE A 146 -0.52 -8.25 2.15
N LEU A 147 0.37 -7.76 1.32
CA LEU A 147 1.53 -8.46 0.81
C LEU A 147 2.80 -7.84 1.42
N SER A 148 3.46 -8.57 2.33
CA SER A 148 4.63 -8.10 3.07
C SER A 148 5.85 -8.97 2.75
N SER A 149 6.85 -8.37 2.10
CA SER A 149 8.16 -8.97 1.78
C SER A 149 9.11 -7.92 1.21
N HIS A 150 10.26 -8.35 0.68
CA HIS A 150 11.01 -7.51 -0.25
C HIS A 150 10.19 -7.24 -1.52
N GLY A 151 10.47 -6.14 -2.19
CA GLY A 151 9.84 -5.77 -3.46
C GLY A 151 10.79 -4.98 -4.35
N GLY A 152 10.62 -5.11 -5.65
CA GLY A 152 11.39 -4.43 -6.67
C GLY A 152 10.57 -4.05 -7.90
N GLY A 153 9.25 -4.11 -7.78
CA GLY A 153 8.35 -3.68 -8.85
C GLY A 153 8.42 -4.56 -10.08
N TRP A 154 8.59 -3.95 -11.24
CA TRP A 154 8.44 -4.57 -12.56
C TRP A 154 9.71 -5.24 -13.11
N VAL A 155 10.88 -4.93 -12.55
CA VAL A 155 12.16 -5.39 -13.11
C VAL A 155 12.35 -6.87 -12.85
N PRO A 156 12.64 -7.70 -13.85
CA PRO A 156 12.91 -9.12 -13.68
C PRO A 156 14.05 -9.39 -12.69
N SER A 157 13.91 -10.40 -11.86
CA SER A 157 14.85 -10.72 -10.79
C SER A 157 16.28 -11.00 -11.28
N ASP A 158 16.44 -11.57 -12.48
CA ASP A 158 17.72 -11.88 -13.10
C ASP A 158 18.48 -10.65 -13.64
N LEU A 159 17.76 -9.57 -13.94
CA LEU A 159 18.36 -8.32 -14.43
C LEU A 159 18.85 -7.41 -13.30
N TYR A 160 18.30 -7.54 -12.13
CA TYR A 160 18.66 -6.71 -10.99
C TYR A 160 20.10 -6.94 -10.54
N ASP A 161 20.52 -8.18 -10.47
CA ASP A 161 21.91 -8.55 -10.14
C ASP A 161 22.94 -7.93 -11.09
N VAL A 162 22.54 -7.59 -12.34
CA VAL A 162 23.42 -7.01 -13.36
C VAL A 162 23.66 -5.52 -13.15
N TYR A 163 22.70 -4.77 -12.62
CA TYR A 163 22.75 -3.30 -12.54
C TYR A 163 23.06 -2.77 -11.14
N LEU A 164 22.90 -3.58 -10.10
CA LEU A 164 23.19 -3.17 -8.73
C LEU A 164 24.59 -3.53 -8.27
N LEU A 165 25.28 -4.42 -8.99
CA LEU A 165 26.59 -4.88 -8.62
C LEU A 165 27.60 -4.31 -9.59
N ASP A 166 28.29 -3.21 -9.22
CA ASP A 166 29.57 -2.86 -9.80
C ASP A 166 30.47 -4.08 -9.85
N GLU A 167 31.21 -4.29 -10.94
CA GLU A 167 32.05 -5.46 -11.21
C GLU A 167 33.05 -5.81 -10.07
N GLY A 168 33.17 -4.97 -9.03
CA GLY A 168 34.04 -5.13 -7.86
C GLY A 168 33.38 -5.58 -6.57
N THR A 169 32.10 -5.42 -6.40
CA THR A 169 31.34 -5.75 -5.18
C THR A 169 30.23 -6.74 -5.47
N ARG A 170 30.59 -7.99 -5.78
CA ARG A 170 29.64 -9.09 -5.56
C ARG A 170 29.32 -9.07 -4.08
N ALA A 171 28.10 -8.65 -3.75
CA ALA A 171 27.64 -8.57 -2.40
C ALA A 171 27.96 -9.86 -1.68
N THR A 172 28.82 -9.78 -0.67
CA THR A 172 29.13 -10.88 0.24
C THR A 172 28.00 -11.08 1.23
N ASP A 173 26.94 -10.27 1.13
CA ASP A 173 25.69 -10.40 1.90
C ASP A 173 24.60 -10.94 0.99
N PRO A 174 24.23 -12.22 1.10
CA PRO A 174 23.12 -12.81 0.36
C PRO A 174 21.74 -12.24 0.75
N GLN A 175 21.68 -11.36 1.77
CA GLN A 175 20.42 -10.78 2.28
C GLN A 175 20.06 -9.42 1.65
N ALA A 176 20.96 -8.84 0.81
CA ALA A 176 20.74 -7.54 0.17
C ALA A 176 20.25 -7.67 -1.27
N ARG A 177 19.17 -8.40 -1.50
CA ARG A 177 18.58 -8.54 -2.86
C ARG A 177 17.13 -8.12 -2.85
N PRO A 178 16.77 -6.93 -3.31
CA PRO A 178 15.37 -6.62 -3.58
C PRO A 178 15.10 -6.54 -5.07
N MET A 179 14.18 -7.35 -5.56
CA MET A 179 13.40 -7.08 -6.77
C MET A 179 12.26 -8.05 -6.94
N PHE A 180 11.15 -7.65 -7.65
CA PHE A 180 9.93 -8.41 -7.69
C PHE A 180 9.07 -8.15 -6.45
N TYR A 181 7.97 -8.78 -6.31
CA TYR A 181 7.29 -8.92 -5.03
C TYR A 181 7.63 -10.31 -4.45
N GLY A 182 8.08 -10.32 -3.17
CA GLY A 182 8.29 -11.55 -2.44
C GLY A 182 9.66 -12.19 -2.67
N GLN A 183 10.32 -12.52 -1.55
CA GLN A 183 11.58 -13.26 -1.54
C GLN A 183 11.51 -14.38 -0.52
N ASP A 184 11.91 -15.58 -0.94
CA ASP A 184 12.08 -16.77 -0.12
C ASP A 184 13.47 -17.33 -0.36
N ASP A 185 14.39 -17.15 0.62
CA ASP A 185 15.81 -17.38 0.49
C ASP A 185 16.39 -16.64 -0.75
N TYR A 186 16.65 -17.35 -1.83
CA TYR A 186 17.15 -16.79 -3.11
C TYR A 186 16.10 -16.73 -4.21
N ASP A 187 14.94 -17.33 -3.99
CA ASP A 187 13.85 -17.36 -4.97
C ASP A 187 13.00 -16.08 -4.87
N CYS A 188 12.43 -15.72 -5.97
CA CYS A 188 11.70 -14.46 -6.16
C CYS A 188 10.48 -14.66 -7.03
N MET A 189 9.40 -13.91 -6.77
CA MET A 189 8.14 -13.94 -7.53
C MET A 189 8.14 -12.85 -8.59
N GLU A 190 8.08 -13.22 -9.85
CA GLU A 190 7.87 -12.26 -10.94
C GLU A 190 6.43 -11.72 -10.92
N ILE A 191 6.24 -10.45 -11.30
CA ILE A 191 4.91 -9.80 -11.27
C ILE A 191 3.86 -10.56 -12.11
N PRO A 192 4.14 -11.06 -13.32
CA PRO A 192 3.16 -11.84 -14.07
C PRO A 192 2.74 -13.15 -13.37
N ASP A 193 3.65 -13.78 -12.61
CA ASP A 193 3.35 -14.97 -11.82
C ASP A 193 2.51 -14.63 -10.60
N LEU A 194 2.79 -13.49 -9.93
CA LEU A 194 1.95 -12.96 -8.85
C LEU A 194 0.53 -12.69 -9.36
N VAL A 195 0.38 -11.97 -10.47
CA VAL A 195 -0.93 -11.72 -11.09
C VAL A 195 -1.68 -13.02 -11.33
N GLY A 196 -1.00 -14.02 -11.92
CA GLY A 196 -1.61 -15.32 -12.16
C GLY A 196 -1.97 -16.06 -10.87
N ALA A 197 -1.21 -15.91 -9.80
CA ALA A 197 -1.51 -16.53 -8.50
C ALA A 197 -2.73 -15.89 -7.80
N LEU A 198 -3.02 -14.63 -8.09
CA LEU A 198 -4.16 -13.88 -7.53
C LEU A 198 -5.46 -14.04 -8.33
N ASP A 199 -5.46 -14.68 -9.49
CA ASP A 199 -6.57 -14.67 -10.48
C ASP A 199 -7.89 -15.28 -9.95
N ASP A 200 -7.82 -16.17 -8.96
CA ASP A 200 -9.00 -16.83 -8.38
C ASP A 200 -9.77 -15.99 -7.35
N ILE A 201 -9.22 -14.86 -6.91
CA ILE A 201 -9.83 -13.93 -5.94
C ILE A 201 -9.70 -12.50 -6.47
N HIS A 202 -10.83 -11.82 -6.64
CA HIS A 202 -10.80 -10.37 -6.81
C HIS A 202 -10.79 -9.71 -5.44
N PHE A 203 -9.79 -8.86 -5.17
CA PHE A 203 -9.64 -8.17 -3.89
C PHE A 203 -10.27 -6.77 -3.94
N ASN A 204 -10.91 -6.34 -2.85
CA ASN A 204 -11.33 -4.94 -2.72
C ASN A 204 -10.10 -4.03 -2.63
N TYR A 205 -9.05 -4.51 -2.00
CA TYR A 205 -7.77 -3.80 -1.95
C TYR A 205 -6.59 -4.76 -1.81
N ILE A 206 -5.46 -4.31 -2.34
CA ILE A 206 -4.14 -4.91 -2.07
C ILE A 206 -3.25 -3.81 -1.48
N ILE A 207 -2.61 -4.09 -0.34
CA ILE A 207 -1.60 -3.23 0.27
C ILE A 207 -0.25 -3.90 0.14
N PHE A 208 0.69 -3.26 -0.53
CA PHE A 208 2.06 -3.72 -0.60
C PHE A 208 2.90 -3.10 0.51
N ASP A 209 3.20 -3.88 1.53
CA ASP A 209 4.24 -3.58 2.53
C ASP A 209 5.58 -4.10 1.98
N ALA A 210 6.02 -3.48 0.88
CA ALA A 210 7.15 -3.86 0.07
C ALA A 210 7.68 -2.66 -0.74
N CYS A 211 8.99 -2.65 -1.04
CA CYS A 211 9.65 -1.59 -1.77
C CYS A 211 9.21 -1.54 -3.24
N PHE A 212 9.20 -0.34 -3.85
CA PHE A 212 9.05 -0.08 -5.28
C PHE A 212 7.80 -0.64 -5.97
N MET A 213 6.79 -1.11 -5.23
CA MET A 213 5.55 -1.65 -5.81
C MET A 213 4.63 -0.55 -6.39
N GLY A 214 4.90 0.73 -6.11
CA GLY A 214 4.20 1.88 -6.68
C GLY A 214 4.73 2.28 -8.06
N ASN A 215 5.18 1.35 -8.89
CA ASN A 215 5.55 1.61 -10.28
C ASN A 215 4.43 1.23 -11.24
N ILE A 216 4.28 2.02 -12.30
CA ILE A 216 3.13 1.88 -13.22
C ILE A 216 3.11 0.56 -13.95
N GLU A 217 4.27 -0.03 -14.23
CA GLU A 217 4.40 -1.30 -14.91
C GLU A 217 3.76 -2.43 -14.08
N ALA A 218 4.12 -2.57 -12.80
CA ALA A 218 3.54 -3.57 -11.92
C ALA A 218 2.07 -3.26 -11.57
N LEU A 219 1.74 -1.98 -11.32
CA LEU A 219 0.37 -1.56 -11.06
C LEU A 219 -0.57 -1.88 -12.22
N TYR A 220 -0.09 -1.68 -13.47
CA TYR A 220 -0.90 -1.96 -14.65
C TYR A 220 -1.10 -3.47 -14.86
N ASP A 221 -0.12 -4.30 -14.56
CA ASP A 221 -0.27 -5.76 -14.59
C ASP A 221 -1.31 -6.22 -13.55
N LEU A 222 -1.29 -5.63 -12.34
CA LEU A 222 -2.18 -5.96 -11.22
C LEU A 222 -3.58 -5.33 -11.30
N ARG A 223 -3.88 -4.49 -12.31
CA ARG A 223 -5.10 -3.67 -12.41
C ARG A 223 -6.42 -4.44 -12.34
N ASN A 224 -6.40 -5.74 -12.66
CA ASN A 224 -7.58 -6.60 -12.59
C ASN A 224 -7.66 -7.43 -11.31
N SER A 225 -6.62 -7.41 -10.47
CA SER A 225 -6.55 -8.22 -9.25
C SER A 225 -7.26 -7.57 -8.08
N ALA A 226 -7.43 -6.23 -8.10
CA ALA A 226 -8.08 -5.48 -7.03
C ALA A 226 -8.82 -4.25 -7.54
N ASP A 227 -9.74 -3.70 -6.70
CA ASP A 227 -10.34 -2.39 -6.95
C ASP A 227 -9.34 -1.26 -6.64
N TYR A 228 -8.59 -1.40 -5.54
CA TYR A 228 -7.60 -0.42 -5.08
C TYR A 228 -6.26 -1.07 -4.75
N ILE A 229 -5.17 -0.34 -5.00
CA ILE A 229 -3.83 -0.74 -4.56
C ILE A 229 -3.22 0.40 -3.73
N VAL A 230 -2.65 0.04 -2.57
CA VAL A 230 -1.79 0.92 -1.77
C VAL A 230 -0.35 0.44 -1.91
N ALA A 231 0.54 1.32 -2.37
CA ALA A 231 1.93 0.96 -2.63
C ALA A 231 2.88 2.16 -2.50
N SER A 232 4.17 1.88 -2.36
CA SER A 232 5.25 2.87 -2.34
C SER A 232 6.02 2.86 -3.65
N ALA A 233 6.30 4.04 -4.20
CA ALA A 233 7.15 4.21 -5.39
C ALA A 233 8.66 4.10 -5.06
N ALA A 234 9.04 4.22 -3.76
CA ALA A 234 10.40 4.12 -3.26
C ALA A 234 10.54 2.93 -2.29
N GLU A 235 11.70 2.83 -1.61
CA GLU A 235 11.90 1.86 -0.55
C GLU A 235 10.96 2.08 0.63
N VAL A 236 10.50 0.96 1.22
CA VAL A 236 9.74 0.91 2.48
C VAL A 236 10.68 0.47 3.58
N LEU A 237 10.70 1.20 4.71
CA LEU A 237 11.54 0.82 5.85
C LEU A 237 11.07 -0.52 6.44
N GLY A 238 12.00 -1.33 6.95
CA GLY A 238 11.71 -2.67 7.48
C GLY A 238 10.63 -2.72 8.58
N ALA A 239 10.36 -1.60 9.29
CA ALA A 239 9.25 -1.50 10.23
C ALA A 239 7.87 -1.62 9.55
N GLY A 240 7.79 -1.43 8.23
CA GLY A 240 6.57 -1.59 7.44
C GLY A 240 5.47 -0.61 7.79
N PHE A 241 4.23 -1.00 7.56
CA PHE A 241 3.07 -0.18 7.89
C PHE A 241 2.81 -0.12 9.41
N PRO A 242 2.18 0.98 9.91
CA PRO A 242 1.82 1.11 11.31
C PRO A 242 0.59 0.25 11.65
N TYR A 243 0.80 -1.07 11.74
CA TYR A 243 -0.27 -2.06 11.90
C TYR A 243 -1.19 -1.81 13.09
N GLU A 244 -0.70 -1.15 14.16
CA GLU A 244 -1.50 -0.82 15.34
C GLU A 244 -2.66 0.13 15.03
N THR A 245 -2.43 1.08 14.14
CA THR A 245 -3.44 2.07 13.74
C THR A 245 -4.16 1.67 12.46
N LEU A 246 -3.46 0.98 11.57
CA LEU A 246 -3.95 0.61 10.25
C LEU A 246 -4.99 -0.53 10.31
N LEU A 247 -4.74 -1.58 11.12
CA LEU A 247 -5.55 -2.80 11.10
C LEU A 247 -7.04 -2.53 11.39
N PRO A 248 -7.42 -1.72 12.40
CA PRO A 248 -8.83 -1.40 12.65
C PRO A 248 -9.52 -0.66 11.48
N MET A 249 -8.77 0.10 10.67
CA MET A 249 -9.30 0.89 9.57
C MET A 249 -9.61 0.06 8.31
N LEU A 250 -9.01 -1.14 8.19
CA LEU A 250 -9.15 -2.01 7.02
C LEU A 250 -10.52 -2.65 6.86
N PHE A 251 -11.40 -2.51 7.86
CA PHE A 251 -12.74 -3.09 7.83
C PHE A 251 -13.82 -2.13 7.31
N GLU A 252 -13.44 -0.92 6.93
CA GLU A 252 -14.29 0.03 6.20
C GLU A 252 -14.01 0.03 4.68
N TYR A 253 -12.87 -0.45 4.26
CA TYR A 253 -12.27 -0.73 2.94
C TYR A 253 -12.84 0.02 1.69
N ASP A 254 -13.36 1.20 1.88
CA ASP A 254 -13.66 2.15 0.80
C ASP A 254 -12.45 3.07 0.49
N ASP A 255 -12.56 3.91 -0.53
CA ASP A 255 -11.50 4.84 -0.90
C ASP A 255 -11.17 5.84 0.22
N HIS A 256 -12.13 6.19 1.06
CA HIS A 256 -11.92 7.09 2.20
C HIS A 256 -11.10 6.46 3.30
N SER A 257 -11.39 5.21 3.69
CA SER A 257 -10.63 4.49 4.71
C SER A 257 -9.24 4.13 4.21
N LEU A 258 -9.09 3.70 2.96
CA LEU A 258 -7.78 3.44 2.35
C LEU A 258 -6.94 4.72 2.23
N LYS A 259 -7.54 5.86 1.92
CA LYS A 259 -6.86 7.15 1.96
C LYS A 259 -6.40 7.51 3.37
N ALA A 260 -7.24 7.32 4.38
CA ALA A 260 -6.89 7.57 5.78
C ALA A 260 -5.73 6.66 6.25
N ILE A 261 -5.65 5.42 5.74
CA ILE A 261 -4.51 4.50 5.95
C ILE A 261 -3.21 5.11 5.39
N CYS A 262 -3.26 5.66 4.18
CA CYS A 262 -2.09 6.34 3.60
C CYS A 262 -1.70 7.59 4.41
N GLU A 263 -2.66 8.36 4.90
CA GLU A 263 -2.41 9.53 5.76
C GLU A 263 -1.76 9.12 7.09
N GLU A 264 -2.21 8.02 7.75
CA GLU A 264 -1.59 7.50 8.96
C GLU A 264 -0.17 6.95 8.69
N TYR A 265 0.07 6.30 7.56
CA TYR A 265 1.42 5.91 7.15
C TYR A 265 2.34 7.13 7.05
N MET A 266 1.92 8.19 6.37
CA MET A 266 2.72 9.42 6.24
C MET A 266 2.93 10.13 7.58
N LYS A 267 1.95 10.10 8.46
CA LYS A 267 2.07 10.64 9.81
C LYS A 267 3.07 9.83 10.65
N TYR A 268 3.06 8.50 10.54
CA TYR A 268 4.00 7.62 11.23
C TYR A 268 5.45 7.91 10.78
N TYR A 269 5.66 8.13 9.50
CA TYR A 269 6.98 8.38 8.91
C TYR A 269 7.33 9.87 8.74
N ALA A 270 6.55 10.80 9.26
CA ALA A 270 6.72 12.25 9.06
C ALA A 270 8.12 12.80 9.41
N ASN A 271 8.84 12.16 10.33
CA ASN A 271 10.20 12.54 10.75
C ASN A 271 11.27 11.50 10.31
N SER A 272 10.94 10.68 9.33
CA SER A 272 11.82 9.62 8.84
C SER A 272 11.78 9.58 7.31
N SER A 273 11.39 8.46 6.72
CA SER A 273 11.40 8.24 5.28
C SER A 273 10.20 7.42 4.86
N GLY A 274 9.50 7.85 3.81
CA GLY A 274 8.42 7.09 3.23
C GLY A 274 7.76 7.76 2.04
N THR A 275 7.26 6.93 1.14
CA THR A 275 6.30 7.29 0.09
C THR A 275 5.12 6.33 0.15
N VAL A 276 3.93 6.78 -0.19
CA VAL A 276 2.75 5.94 -0.31
C VAL A 276 1.75 6.56 -1.27
N ALA A 277 1.10 5.74 -2.07
CA ALA A 277 0.01 6.17 -2.94
C ALA A 277 -1.17 5.21 -2.83
N LEU A 278 -2.38 5.76 -3.01
CA LEU A 278 -3.63 5.01 -3.20
C LEU A 278 -4.02 5.08 -4.67
N ILE A 279 -4.15 3.93 -5.29
CA ILE A 279 -4.41 3.77 -6.72
C ILE A 279 -5.81 3.18 -6.92
N ASP A 280 -6.61 3.83 -7.77
CA ASP A 280 -7.84 3.27 -8.33
C ASP A 280 -7.50 2.44 -9.57
N CYS A 281 -7.58 1.12 -9.45
CA CYS A 281 -7.20 0.20 -10.51
C CYS A 281 -8.07 0.35 -11.77
N GLN A 282 -9.32 0.78 -11.64
CA GLN A 282 -10.24 0.99 -12.76
C GLN A 282 -9.83 2.18 -13.64
N GLN A 283 -8.97 3.08 -13.13
CA GLN A 283 -8.48 4.25 -13.86
C GLN A 283 -7.13 4.00 -14.57
N LEU A 284 -6.51 2.82 -14.39
CA LEU A 284 -5.21 2.53 -15.01
C LEU A 284 -5.29 2.34 -16.52
N GLU A 285 -6.38 1.76 -17.05
CA GLU A 285 -6.58 1.66 -18.50
C GLU A 285 -6.79 3.05 -19.15
N PRO A 286 -7.68 3.94 -18.63
CA PRO A 286 -7.75 5.33 -19.08
C PRO A 286 -6.42 6.09 -18.95
N LEU A 287 -5.61 5.80 -17.95
CA LEU A 287 -4.28 6.40 -17.79
C LEU A 287 -3.32 5.94 -18.91
N ALA A 288 -3.34 4.64 -19.27
CA ALA A 288 -2.56 4.13 -20.38
C ALA A 288 -2.96 4.77 -21.72
N GLU A 289 -4.26 4.98 -21.96
CA GLU A 289 -4.75 5.71 -23.13
C GLU A 289 -4.23 7.15 -23.17
N ALA A 290 -4.23 7.84 -22.04
CA ALA A 290 -3.70 9.19 -21.94
C ALA A 290 -2.18 9.22 -22.16
N MET A 291 -1.44 8.22 -21.64
CA MET A 291 0.00 8.10 -21.85
C MET A 291 0.35 7.79 -23.32
N ARG A 292 -0.43 6.95 -23.99
CA ARG A 292 -0.27 6.69 -25.43
C ARG A 292 -0.38 7.98 -26.25
N ALA A 293 -1.32 8.87 -25.91
CA ALA A 293 -1.46 10.17 -26.57
C ALA A 293 -0.25 11.06 -26.30
N VAL A 294 0.27 11.06 -25.08
CA VAL A 294 1.51 11.76 -24.70
C VAL A 294 2.72 11.23 -25.47
N MET A 295 2.87 9.90 -25.56
CA MET A 295 3.99 9.28 -26.26
C MET A 295 4.09 9.66 -27.74
N ALA A 296 2.95 9.96 -28.39
CA ALA A 296 2.90 10.42 -29.77
C ALA A 296 3.49 11.85 -29.98
N GLU A 297 3.54 12.65 -28.91
CA GLU A 297 4.03 14.04 -28.90
C GLU A 297 5.33 14.19 -28.11
N MET A 298 5.82 13.10 -27.49
CA MET A 298 6.97 13.09 -26.59
C MET A 298 8.25 13.50 -27.31
N GLY A 299 8.89 14.55 -26.81
CA GLY A 299 10.22 14.99 -27.23
C GLY A 299 11.34 14.25 -26.49
N ASP A 300 12.57 14.63 -26.81
CA ASP A 300 13.75 14.11 -26.11
C ASP A 300 13.77 14.63 -24.65
N VAL A 301 13.75 13.71 -23.69
CA VAL A 301 13.85 14.02 -22.26
C VAL A 301 15.26 13.68 -21.78
N ASN A 302 15.90 14.65 -21.09
CA ASN A 302 17.12 14.36 -20.35
C ASN A 302 16.74 13.58 -19.08
N VAL A 303 16.94 12.26 -19.08
CA VAL A 303 16.61 11.35 -17.98
C VAL A 303 17.18 11.81 -16.63
N LYS A 304 18.40 12.38 -16.63
CA LYS A 304 19.05 12.91 -15.41
C LYS A 304 18.34 14.11 -14.79
N SER A 305 17.39 14.72 -15.50
CA SER A 305 16.59 15.85 -15.01
C SER A 305 15.26 15.39 -14.40
N VAL A 306 14.90 14.13 -14.58
CA VAL A 306 13.65 13.56 -14.02
C VAL A 306 13.91 13.16 -12.56
N GLN A 307 12.96 13.44 -11.67
CA GLN A 307 13.02 12.96 -10.28
C GLN A 307 13.04 11.43 -10.28
N ALA A 308 14.02 10.82 -9.63
CA ALA A 308 14.08 9.39 -9.38
C ALA A 308 13.60 9.07 -7.95
N TYR A 309 13.13 7.83 -7.73
CA TYR A 309 12.75 7.26 -6.45
C TYR A 309 13.75 6.25 -5.91
N ASP A 310 14.87 6.08 -6.58
CA ASP A 310 15.96 5.18 -6.23
C ASP A 310 17.30 5.91 -6.24
N ALA A 311 18.32 5.25 -5.69
CA ALA A 311 19.70 5.77 -5.64
C ALA A 311 20.67 4.91 -6.47
N PHE A 312 20.18 4.16 -7.44
CA PHE A 312 21.02 3.35 -8.33
C PHE A 312 21.83 4.22 -9.30
N ASP A 313 22.99 3.76 -9.73
CA ASP A 313 23.79 4.40 -10.76
C ASP A 313 23.02 4.58 -12.07
N TYR A 314 22.20 3.59 -12.40
CA TYR A 314 21.21 3.61 -13.46
C TYR A 314 19.83 3.58 -12.84
N HIS A 315 19.20 4.72 -12.68
CA HIS A 315 17.86 4.80 -12.11
C HIS A 315 16.84 3.95 -12.89
N LEU A 316 15.99 3.27 -12.15
CA LEU A 316 14.94 2.39 -12.67
C LEU A 316 13.53 2.92 -12.41
N TYR A 317 13.38 3.83 -11.46
CA TYR A 317 12.10 4.33 -10.97
C TYR A 317 12.06 5.85 -11.01
N PHE A 318 11.41 6.40 -12.03
CA PHE A 318 11.30 7.84 -12.25
C PHE A 318 9.88 8.33 -11.96
N ASP A 319 9.73 9.58 -11.50
CA ASP A 319 8.42 10.18 -11.31
C ASP A 319 7.67 10.29 -12.65
N LEU A 320 6.54 9.59 -12.75
CA LEU A 320 5.79 9.47 -14.00
C LEU A 320 5.31 10.83 -14.52
N LEU A 321 4.78 11.69 -13.62
CA LEU A 321 4.30 13.01 -14.03
C LEU A 321 5.46 13.93 -14.46
N HIS A 322 6.56 13.91 -13.71
CA HIS A 322 7.73 14.73 -14.06
C HIS A 322 8.31 14.35 -15.42
N TYR A 323 8.34 13.04 -15.72
CA TYR A 323 8.75 12.56 -17.04
C TYR A 323 7.87 13.16 -18.16
N VAL A 324 6.57 13.10 -17.99
CA VAL A 324 5.60 13.65 -18.96
C VAL A 324 5.75 15.17 -19.08
N GLU A 325 5.82 15.90 -17.97
CA GLU A 325 5.97 17.37 -17.97
C GLU A 325 7.23 17.85 -18.69
N LEU A 326 8.33 17.09 -18.63
CA LEU A 326 9.57 17.42 -19.33
C LEU A 326 9.54 17.02 -20.81
N GLY A 327 8.67 16.10 -21.20
CA GLY A 327 8.61 15.53 -22.55
C GLY A 327 7.62 16.21 -23.49
N VAL A 328 6.61 16.92 -22.98
CA VAL A 328 5.57 17.56 -23.79
C VAL A 328 5.35 19.02 -23.39
N GLU A 329 4.87 19.86 -24.32
CA GLU A 329 4.52 21.26 -24.03
C GLU A 329 3.28 21.40 -23.14
N ASN A 330 2.36 20.42 -23.18
CA ASN A 330 1.10 20.46 -22.43
C ASN A 330 0.76 19.07 -21.85
N SER A 331 0.99 18.88 -20.57
CA SER A 331 0.71 17.66 -19.81
C SER A 331 -0.71 17.58 -19.21
N SER A 332 -1.53 18.66 -19.35
CA SER A 332 -2.77 18.81 -18.58
C SER A 332 -3.80 17.67 -18.76
N ALA A 333 -3.86 17.07 -19.95
CA ALA A 333 -4.77 15.95 -20.21
C ALA A 333 -4.30 14.67 -19.48
N PHE A 334 -3.00 14.41 -19.51
CA PHE A 334 -2.38 13.31 -18.79
C PHE A 334 -2.50 13.48 -17.26
N GLU A 335 -2.14 14.67 -16.76
CA GLU A 335 -2.26 15.01 -15.34
C GLU A 335 -3.68 14.77 -14.81
N LYS A 336 -4.69 15.14 -15.60
CA LYS A 336 -6.10 14.89 -15.25
C LYS A 336 -6.44 13.39 -15.19
N ALA A 337 -5.85 12.56 -16.06
CA ALA A 337 -6.03 11.11 -16.02
C ALA A 337 -5.28 10.51 -14.81
N LEU A 338 -4.05 10.97 -14.57
CA LEU A 338 -3.26 10.53 -13.42
C LEU A 338 -3.96 10.86 -12.10
N ASN A 339 -4.52 12.07 -11.94
CA ASN A 339 -5.24 12.49 -10.73
C ASN A 339 -6.55 11.71 -10.48
N LYS A 340 -7.04 10.96 -11.47
CA LYS A 340 -8.13 10.01 -11.27
C LYS A 340 -7.63 8.64 -10.83
N ALA A 341 -6.48 8.21 -11.34
CA ALA A 341 -5.88 6.93 -10.99
C ALA A 341 -5.18 7.00 -9.62
N VAL A 342 -4.56 8.12 -9.27
CA VAL A 342 -3.87 8.34 -7.98
C VAL A 342 -4.77 9.18 -7.09
N LEU A 343 -5.52 8.53 -6.20
CA LEU A 343 -6.47 9.17 -5.28
C LEU A 343 -5.79 9.85 -4.08
N TYR A 344 -4.58 9.40 -3.76
CA TYR A 344 -3.71 9.98 -2.73
C TYR A 344 -2.24 9.74 -3.07
N SER A 345 -1.39 10.70 -2.79
CA SER A 345 0.06 10.58 -2.83
C SER A 345 0.67 11.33 -1.66
N GLY A 346 1.52 10.66 -0.89
CA GLY A 346 2.27 11.23 0.21
C GLY A 346 3.74 10.84 0.12
N TYR A 347 4.63 11.75 0.55
CA TYR A 347 6.07 11.50 0.57
C TYR A 347 6.77 12.39 1.61
N THR A 348 7.97 11.97 2.02
CA THR A 348 8.89 12.77 2.82
C THR A 348 9.96 13.40 1.92
N ASP A 349 10.48 14.57 2.29
CA ASP A 349 11.48 15.30 1.48
C ASP A 349 12.80 14.54 1.32
N THR A 350 13.07 13.57 2.19
CA THR A 350 14.26 12.72 2.16
C THR A 350 13.85 11.26 2.21
N ILE A 351 14.41 10.48 1.31
CA ILE A 351 14.23 9.02 1.28
C ILE A 351 15.53 8.36 1.76
N LEU A 352 15.40 7.54 2.80
CA LEU A 352 16.46 6.64 3.22
C LEU A 352 16.50 5.44 2.28
N THR A 353 17.68 4.99 1.92
CA THR A 353 17.88 3.89 0.99
C THR A 353 18.92 2.92 1.52
N SER A 354 18.73 1.65 1.22
CA SER A 354 19.71 0.58 1.45
C SER A 354 20.43 0.20 0.16
N THR A 355 20.12 0.87 -0.95
CA THR A 355 20.63 0.59 -2.29
C THR A 355 21.45 1.76 -2.82
N GLY A 356 22.45 1.47 -3.67
CA GLY A 356 23.39 2.46 -4.18
C GLY A 356 24.48 2.85 -3.18
N ASP A 357 25.24 3.90 -3.51
CA ASP A 357 26.42 4.35 -2.75
C ASP A 357 26.09 5.43 -1.70
N VAL A 358 24.82 5.71 -1.44
CA VAL A 358 24.36 6.75 -0.50
C VAL A 358 23.35 6.20 0.49
N ASP A 359 23.30 6.79 1.69
CA ASP A 359 22.33 6.40 2.72
C ASP A 359 20.95 7.06 2.55
N SER A 360 20.88 8.09 1.70
CA SER A 360 19.62 8.83 1.44
C SER A 360 19.76 9.75 0.24
N PHE A 361 18.60 10.16 -0.31
CA PHE A 361 18.51 11.17 -1.37
C PHE A 361 17.31 12.11 -1.15
N GLU A 362 17.34 13.27 -1.82
CA GLU A 362 16.24 14.24 -1.76
C GLU A 362 15.13 13.85 -2.75
N LEU A 363 13.89 13.84 -2.25
CA LEU A 363 12.69 13.70 -3.05
C LEU A 363 11.95 15.05 -3.10
N ALA A 364 12.29 15.86 -4.11
CA ALA A 364 11.75 17.22 -4.24
C ALA A 364 10.29 17.24 -4.71
N ARG A 365 9.82 16.14 -5.29
CA ARG A 365 8.46 15.95 -5.78
C ARG A 365 8.07 14.48 -5.87
N SER A 366 6.79 14.20 -5.83
CA SER A 366 6.24 12.86 -6.05
C SER A 366 4.81 12.94 -6.57
N CYS A 367 4.53 12.28 -7.67
CA CYS A 367 3.16 12.03 -8.11
C CYS A 367 2.57 10.73 -7.52
N GLY A 368 3.34 9.99 -6.72
CA GLY A 368 2.95 8.73 -6.08
C GLY A 368 3.21 7.48 -6.90
N VAL A 369 3.52 7.63 -8.19
CA VAL A 369 3.76 6.50 -9.11
C VAL A 369 5.05 6.71 -9.88
N SER A 370 5.90 5.70 -9.89
CA SER A 370 7.10 5.69 -10.74
C SER A 370 6.85 5.00 -12.08
N CYS A 371 7.74 5.26 -13.03
CA CYS A 371 7.82 4.57 -14.31
C CYS A 371 9.29 4.32 -14.70
N TYR A 372 9.53 3.39 -15.61
CA TYR A 372 10.81 3.27 -16.26
C TYR A 372 10.91 4.19 -17.48
N ILE A 373 12.09 4.78 -17.66
CA ILE A 373 12.44 5.54 -18.86
C ILE A 373 13.57 4.80 -19.56
N THR A 374 13.40 4.50 -20.86
CA THR A 374 14.40 3.73 -21.64
C THR A 374 15.74 4.45 -21.69
N GLN A 375 16.81 3.73 -21.43
CA GLN A 375 18.19 4.23 -21.39
C GLN A 375 19.07 3.43 -22.36
N LYS A 376 19.82 4.12 -23.23
CA LYS A 376 20.59 3.48 -24.29
C LYS A 376 21.66 2.50 -23.80
N ASP A 377 22.13 2.68 -22.57
CA ASP A 377 23.21 1.89 -21.98
C ASP A 377 22.68 0.64 -21.24
N CYS A 378 21.34 0.44 -21.20
CA CYS A 378 20.68 -0.65 -20.49
C CYS A 378 19.78 -1.51 -21.42
N PRO A 379 20.33 -2.17 -22.47
CA PRO A 379 19.52 -2.83 -23.48
C PRO A 379 18.72 -4.03 -22.96
N ALA A 380 19.19 -4.73 -21.93
CA ALA A 380 18.47 -5.86 -21.33
C ALA A 380 17.24 -5.38 -20.56
N THR A 381 17.37 -4.31 -19.78
CA THR A 381 16.26 -3.67 -19.05
C THR A 381 15.23 -3.09 -20.03
N GLU A 382 15.69 -2.46 -21.11
CA GLU A 382 14.79 -1.97 -22.18
C GLU A 382 14.00 -3.13 -22.80
N ALA A 383 14.65 -4.26 -23.08
CA ALA A 383 13.98 -5.43 -23.65
C ALA A 383 12.91 -5.97 -22.68
N ALA A 384 13.23 -6.11 -21.39
CA ALA A 384 12.29 -6.55 -20.37
C ALA A 384 11.11 -5.57 -20.22
N TRP A 385 11.38 -4.26 -20.19
CA TRP A 385 10.33 -3.25 -20.11
C TRP A 385 9.36 -3.34 -21.29
N ARG A 386 9.85 -3.56 -22.52
CA ARG A 386 9.00 -3.73 -23.71
C ARG A 386 8.05 -4.91 -23.62
N ASP A 387 8.36 -5.90 -22.78
CA ASP A 387 7.53 -7.06 -22.56
C ASP A 387 6.42 -6.84 -21.53
N THR A 388 6.48 -5.76 -20.73
CA THR A 388 5.42 -5.42 -19.77
C THR A 388 4.11 -5.09 -20.47
N ALA A 389 2.98 -5.33 -19.79
CA ALA A 389 1.67 -4.96 -20.33
C ALA A 389 1.52 -3.43 -20.46
N TRP A 390 2.12 -2.65 -19.54
CA TRP A 390 2.14 -1.20 -19.64
C TRP A 390 2.83 -0.69 -20.89
N ALA A 391 4.06 -1.16 -21.16
CA ALA A 391 4.80 -0.72 -22.35
C ALA A 391 4.03 -1.05 -23.65
N LYS A 392 3.44 -2.23 -23.74
CA LYS A 392 2.58 -2.63 -24.86
C LYS A 392 1.37 -1.71 -24.98
N ALA A 393 0.69 -1.42 -23.87
CA ALA A 393 -0.50 -0.56 -23.86
C ALA A 393 -0.22 0.87 -24.34
N ILE A 394 0.97 1.41 -24.09
CA ILE A 394 1.30 2.81 -24.45
C ILE A 394 2.01 2.95 -25.79
N THR A 395 2.51 1.85 -26.40
CA THR A 395 3.29 1.87 -27.65
C THR A 395 2.57 1.25 -28.84
N GLU A 396 1.56 0.41 -28.63
CA GLU A 396 0.71 -0.23 -29.63
C GLU A 396 -0.64 0.50 -29.77
#